data_a3f7e792230b30c1cde8ee6dbff849cc
#
_entry.id   a3f7e792230b30c1cde8ee6dbff849cc
#
_cell.length_a   1.000
_cell.length_b   1.000
_cell.length_c   1.000
_cell.angle_alpha   90.00
_cell.angle_beta   90.00
_cell.angle_gamma   90.00
#
_symmetry.space_group_name_H-M   'P 1'
#
loop_
_entity.id
_entity.type
_entity.pdbx_description
1 polymer ?
#
loop_
_entity_poly.entity_id
_entity_poly.type
_entity_poly.pdbx_seq_one_letter_code
_entity_poly.pdbx_strand_id
1 'polypeptide(L)'
;MADHAISPTRAEDYPEWYQQVVRAADLAEQSPVRGCMVIKPHGYGIWERMQTILDRMFKETGHQNAYFPLFIPLSYLEKEAKHVEGFAKECAVVTHHRLELSPEGKLIPTGKLEEPLVVRPTSETIIGAMFARWVQSWRDLPLLINQWANVVRWEMRPRVFLRTAEFLWQEGHTAHATSAEAVEETLRMLDVYATFAERDLAIPVIRGPKPSAERFPGAVDTYSIEAMMQDGKALQAGTSHFLGQNFAHAQEIKFAGPSGAEEYCWTTSWGVSTRLIGAVIMTHSDDDGLVLPPRIAPTQVVLLPIHRTPEEKETVLAACRRIESGLAEARFGGEPIRVRTDTREIRGGEKTWQHVKQGVPVRVEIGPRDLAAGTVSVMRRDRGPKERTSVPVDHFAATAADLLGEIQQGLFDRAREFRDRRSVRLDSLDAVREFFGADGEGKGGSKQGGFAHVH
;
A
#
# COMPACT_ATOMS: atom_id res chain seq x y z
N MET A 1 27.24 21.66 7.54
CA MET A 1 26.27 21.20 6.52
C MET A 1 25.64 19.95 7.10
N ALA A 2 24.33 19.81 7.07
CA ALA A 2 23.69 18.60 7.56
C ALA A 2 24.22 17.40 6.77
N ASP A 3 24.63 16.35 7.46
CA ASP A 3 25.19 15.14 6.83
C ASP A 3 24.10 14.33 6.09
N HIS A 4 22.81 14.65 6.30
CA HIS A 4 21.63 13.99 5.75
C HIS A 4 20.68 14.97 5.05
N ALA A 5 19.89 14.45 4.10
CA ALA A 5 18.94 15.25 3.33
C ALA A 5 17.57 15.40 4.03
N ILE A 6 17.28 14.57 5.04
CA ILE A 6 16.06 14.60 5.86
C ILE A 6 16.42 15.00 7.30
N SER A 7 15.66 15.92 7.86
CA SER A 7 15.81 16.36 9.25
C SER A 7 14.43 16.58 9.85
N PRO A 8 14.15 16.09 11.09
CA PRO A 8 15.05 15.26 11.91
C PRO A 8 15.37 13.91 11.27
N THR A 9 16.44 13.26 11.75
CA THR A 9 16.78 11.88 11.36
C THR A 9 15.85 10.87 12.04
N ARG A 10 15.86 9.62 11.58
CA ARG A 10 15.09 8.54 12.19
C ARG A 10 15.36 8.33 13.67
N ALA A 11 16.61 8.54 14.07
CA ALA A 11 17.06 8.37 15.46
C ALA A 11 16.62 9.53 16.38
N GLU A 12 16.45 10.74 15.82
CA GLU A 12 16.07 11.93 16.56
C GLU A 12 14.54 11.99 16.79
N ASP A 13 13.76 11.84 15.71
CA ASP A 13 12.28 11.86 15.76
C ASP A 13 11.70 11.03 14.61
N TYR A 14 11.41 9.75 14.86
CA TYR A 14 10.91 8.84 13.84
C TYR A 14 9.54 9.26 13.25
N PRO A 15 8.54 9.71 14.03
CA PRO A 15 7.29 10.22 13.49
C PRO A 15 7.45 11.43 12.57
N GLU A 16 8.28 12.41 12.94
CA GLU A 16 8.51 13.60 12.12
C GLU A 16 9.39 13.27 10.90
N TRP A 17 10.42 12.44 11.07
CA TRP A 17 11.22 11.92 9.95
C TRP A 17 10.32 11.31 8.86
N TYR A 18 9.34 10.48 9.25
CA TYR A 18 8.38 9.90 8.32
C TYR A 18 7.64 10.98 7.51
N GLN A 19 7.16 12.02 8.18
CA GLN A 19 6.47 13.14 7.51
C GLN A 19 7.40 13.90 6.56
N GLN A 20 8.66 14.08 6.96
CA GLN A 20 9.65 14.74 6.11
C GLN A 20 10.02 13.91 4.89
N VAL A 21 10.10 12.58 5.00
CA VAL A 21 10.28 11.69 3.83
C VAL A 21 9.12 11.83 2.85
N VAL A 22 7.88 11.81 3.34
CA VAL A 22 6.68 11.99 2.50
C VAL A 22 6.73 13.31 1.72
N ARG A 23 7.09 14.41 2.40
CA ARG A 23 7.20 15.76 1.80
C ARG A 23 8.37 15.83 0.80
N ALA A 24 9.56 15.37 1.21
CA ALA A 24 10.77 15.46 0.40
C ALA A 24 10.70 14.60 -0.87
N ALA A 25 10.01 13.48 -0.80
CA ALA A 25 9.75 12.61 -1.95
C ALA A 25 8.56 13.04 -2.82
N ASP A 26 7.88 14.12 -2.43
CA ASP A 26 6.73 14.67 -3.16
C ASP A 26 5.58 13.66 -3.34
N LEU A 27 5.26 12.90 -2.26
CA LEU A 27 4.28 11.82 -2.32
C LEU A 27 2.85 12.28 -2.06
N ALA A 28 2.67 13.11 -1.05
CA ALA A 28 1.35 13.58 -0.62
C ALA A 28 1.46 14.87 0.21
N GLU A 29 0.34 15.59 0.30
CA GLU A 29 0.20 16.76 1.15
C GLU A 29 -1.20 16.84 1.76
N GLN A 30 -1.37 17.64 2.78
CA GLN A 30 -2.67 17.85 3.41
C GLN A 30 -3.61 18.60 2.46
N SER A 31 -4.85 18.16 2.38
CA SER A 31 -5.90 18.86 1.66
C SER A 31 -6.58 19.91 2.56
N PRO A 32 -7.38 20.83 2.00
CA PRO A 32 -8.26 21.70 2.80
C PRO A 32 -9.29 20.92 3.64
N VAL A 33 -9.56 19.66 3.31
CA VAL A 33 -10.48 18.80 4.06
C VAL A 33 -9.70 18.09 5.18
N ARG A 34 -10.08 18.38 6.42
CA ARG A 34 -9.39 17.82 7.60
C ARG A 34 -9.36 16.29 7.56
N GLY A 35 -8.18 15.73 7.72
CA GLY A 35 -7.98 14.28 7.76
C GLY A 35 -7.86 13.61 6.39
N CYS A 36 -8.14 14.33 5.30
CA CYS A 36 -7.93 13.86 3.94
C CYS A 36 -6.63 14.42 3.36
N MET A 37 -5.98 13.65 2.51
CA MET A 37 -4.74 14.05 1.84
C MET A 37 -4.92 14.13 0.33
N VAL A 38 -4.10 14.96 -0.31
CA VAL A 38 -3.85 14.89 -1.75
C VAL A 38 -2.68 13.95 -1.97
N ILE A 39 -2.89 12.87 -2.70
CA ILE A 39 -1.79 12.01 -3.17
C ILE A 39 -1.27 12.62 -4.46
N LYS A 40 0.01 13.03 -4.45
CA LYS A 40 0.65 13.71 -5.59
C LYS A 40 1.06 12.70 -6.66
N PRO A 41 1.39 13.15 -7.89
CA PRO A 41 1.65 12.24 -9.01
C PRO A 41 2.69 11.15 -8.73
N HIS A 42 3.76 11.44 -7.99
CA HIS A 42 4.77 10.44 -7.64
C HIS A 42 4.22 9.39 -6.66
N GLY A 43 3.50 9.83 -5.62
CA GLY A 43 2.84 8.93 -4.67
C GLY A 43 1.74 8.11 -5.33
N TYR A 44 0.96 8.72 -6.22
CA TYR A 44 -0.09 8.01 -6.95
C TYR A 44 0.49 6.98 -7.93
N GLY A 45 1.59 7.32 -8.60
CA GLY A 45 2.30 6.37 -9.47
C GLY A 45 2.81 5.11 -8.73
N ILE A 46 3.20 5.24 -7.44
CA ILE A 46 3.51 4.06 -6.61
C ILE A 46 2.26 3.22 -6.38
N TRP A 47 1.13 3.87 -6.05
CA TRP A 47 -0.15 3.18 -5.87
C TRP A 47 -0.63 2.47 -7.14
N GLU A 48 -0.54 3.12 -8.30
CA GLU A 48 -0.86 2.49 -9.60
C GLU A 48 -0.03 1.24 -9.87
N ARG A 49 1.25 1.24 -9.48
CA ARG A 49 2.10 0.05 -9.60
C ARG A 49 1.64 -1.07 -8.67
N MET A 50 1.34 -0.73 -7.40
CA MET A 50 0.79 -1.69 -6.44
C MET A 50 -0.53 -2.28 -6.95
N GLN A 51 -1.43 -1.43 -7.43
CA GLN A 51 -2.71 -1.81 -8.00
C GLN A 51 -2.54 -2.74 -9.20
N THR A 52 -1.68 -2.39 -10.15
CA THR A 52 -1.45 -3.21 -11.36
C THR A 52 -0.97 -4.62 -11.01
N ILE A 53 -0.06 -4.74 -10.05
CA ILE A 53 0.51 -6.03 -9.64
C ILE A 53 -0.55 -6.87 -8.91
N LEU A 54 -1.22 -6.28 -7.91
CA LEU A 54 -2.25 -6.98 -7.14
C LEU A 54 -3.47 -7.36 -8.00
N ASP A 55 -3.93 -6.48 -8.88
CA ASP A 55 -5.06 -6.76 -9.78
C ASP A 55 -4.79 -7.97 -10.67
N ARG A 56 -3.56 -8.10 -11.16
CA ARG A 56 -3.14 -9.29 -11.89
C ARG A 56 -3.19 -10.55 -11.01
N MET A 57 -2.66 -10.48 -9.78
CA MET A 57 -2.67 -11.61 -8.85
C MET A 57 -4.11 -12.05 -8.49
N PHE A 58 -5.04 -11.10 -8.32
CA PHE A 58 -6.46 -11.41 -8.10
C PHE A 58 -7.10 -12.09 -9.30
N LYS A 59 -6.82 -11.63 -10.51
CA LYS A 59 -7.32 -12.26 -11.74
C LYS A 59 -6.77 -13.66 -11.95
N GLU A 60 -5.51 -13.91 -11.56
CA GLU A 60 -4.88 -15.23 -11.57
C GLU A 60 -5.57 -16.21 -10.62
N THR A 61 -6.22 -15.72 -9.56
CA THR A 61 -7.04 -16.52 -8.63
C THR A 61 -8.53 -16.58 -9.02
N GLY A 62 -8.92 -16.04 -10.18
CA GLY A 62 -10.28 -16.09 -10.72
C GLY A 62 -11.20 -14.94 -10.34
N HIS A 63 -10.71 -13.96 -9.60
CA HIS A 63 -11.52 -12.82 -9.18
C HIS A 63 -11.78 -11.84 -10.32
N GLN A 64 -12.95 -11.22 -10.26
CA GLN A 64 -13.38 -10.21 -11.23
C GLN A 64 -13.59 -8.86 -10.54
N ASN A 65 -13.20 -7.78 -11.22
CA ASN A 65 -13.44 -6.44 -10.71
C ASN A 65 -14.90 -6.03 -10.93
N ALA A 66 -15.51 -5.45 -9.90
CA ALA A 66 -16.80 -4.80 -9.96
C ALA A 66 -16.73 -3.42 -9.28
N TYR A 67 -17.77 -2.62 -9.44
CA TYR A 67 -17.88 -1.32 -8.77
C TYR A 67 -19.26 -1.21 -8.11
N PHE A 68 -19.26 -0.82 -6.84
CA PHE A 68 -20.46 -0.61 -6.04
C PHE A 68 -20.59 0.86 -5.65
N PRO A 69 -21.82 1.37 -5.43
CA PRO A 69 -22.05 2.75 -5.10
C PRO A 69 -21.29 3.24 -3.85
N LEU A 70 -20.88 4.52 -3.88
CA LEU A 70 -20.26 5.19 -2.74
C LEU A 70 -21.20 5.31 -1.54
N PHE A 71 -22.49 5.46 -1.79
CA PHE A 71 -23.51 5.70 -0.77
C PHE A 71 -24.24 4.42 -0.38
N ILE A 72 -24.44 4.26 0.92
CA ILE A 72 -25.19 3.15 1.52
C ILE A 72 -26.43 3.75 2.21
N PRO A 73 -27.65 3.29 1.93
CA PRO A 73 -28.84 3.71 2.68
C PRO A 73 -28.70 3.36 4.17
N LEU A 74 -29.08 4.28 5.07
CA LEU A 74 -28.92 4.08 6.50
C LEU A 74 -29.66 2.83 7.00
N SER A 75 -30.82 2.52 6.43
CA SER A 75 -31.61 1.32 6.75
C SER A 75 -30.84 0.00 6.55
N TYR A 76 -29.90 -0.03 5.61
CA TYR A 76 -29.07 -1.23 5.38
C TYR A 76 -28.06 -1.45 6.51
N LEU A 77 -27.46 -0.37 7.00
CA LEU A 77 -26.55 -0.43 8.15
C LEU A 77 -27.32 -0.74 9.45
N GLU A 78 -28.56 -0.28 9.61
CA GLU A 78 -29.42 -0.60 10.75
C GLU A 78 -29.75 -2.10 10.83
N LYS A 79 -29.97 -2.75 9.67
CA LYS A 79 -30.14 -4.22 9.62
C LYS A 79 -28.89 -4.95 10.10
N GLU A 80 -27.72 -4.47 9.69
CA GLU A 80 -26.44 -5.04 10.05
C GLU A 80 -26.06 -4.78 11.51
N ALA A 81 -26.35 -3.59 12.04
CA ALA A 81 -26.06 -3.22 13.43
C ALA A 81 -26.73 -4.15 14.47
N LYS A 82 -27.79 -4.87 14.10
CA LYS A 82 -28.40 -5.90 14.94
C LYS A 82 -27.55 -7.17 15.06
N HIS A 83 -26.62 -7.36 14.13
CA HIS A 83 -25.79 -8.55 14.04
C HIS A 83 -24.29 -8.25 14.25
N VAL A 84 -23.87 -6.96 14.17
CA VAL A 84 -22.46 -6.53 14.20
C VAL A 84 -22.28 -5.37 15.17
N GLU A 85 -21.82 -5.66 16.38
CA GLU A 85 -21.45 -4.62 17.34
C GLU A 85 -20.13 -3.92 16.91
N GLY A 86 -20.11 -2.58 16.99
CA GLY A 86 -18.88 -1.78 16.83
C GLY A 86 -18.60 -1.24 15.45
N PHE A 87 -19.42 -1.54 14.45
CA PHE A 87 -19.29 -1.04 13.11
C PHE A 87 -19.91 0.36 12.97
N ALA A 88 -19.22 1.30 12.34
CA ALA A 88 -19.76 2.56 11.83
C ALA A 88 -20.14 3.67 12.85
N LYS A 89 -19.47 3.80 13.99
CA LYS A 89 -19.68 4.99 14.85
C LYS A 89 -19.11 6.29 14.24
N GLU A 90 -18.14 6.19 13.33
CA GLU A 90 -17.40 7.32 12.76
C GLU A 90 -17.54 7.36 11.24
N CYS A 91 -18.75 7.71 10.76
CA CYS A 91 -19.08 7.79 9.34
C CYS A 91 -19.39 9.21 8.90
N ALA A 92 -19.21 9.49 7.60
CA ALA A 92 -19.77 10.66 6.95
C ALA A 92 -21.21 10.36 6.50
N VAL A 93 -22.14 11.22 6.89
CA VAL A 93 -23.58 11.04 6.59
C VAL A 93 -24.06 12.18 5.72
N VAL A 94 -24.71 11.84 4.60
CA VAL A 94 -25.31 12.78 3.65
C VAL A 94 -26.80 12.87 3.98
N THR A 95 -27.25 14.08 4.32
CA THR A 95 -28.63 14.36 4.77
C THR A 95 -29.42 15.25 3.83
N HIS A 96 -28.73 15.92 2.88
CA HIS A 96 -29.32 16.87 1.93
C HIS A 96 -28.73 16.65 0.55
N HIS A 97 -29.50 16.99 -0.49
CA HIS A 97 -29.09 16.81 -1.89
C HIS A 97 -28.97 18.12 -2.69
N ARG A 98 -29.20 19.26 -2.03
CA ARG A 98 -29.23 20.58 -2.71
C ARG A 98 -28.60 21.66 -1.86
N LEU A 99 -28.06 22.68 -2.51
CA LEU A 99 -27.58 23.91 -1.90
C LEU A 99 -28.43 25.09 -2.43
N GLU A 100 -28.81 26.00 -1.55
CA GLU A 100 -29.48 27.26 -1.90
C GLU A 100 -28.79 28.45 -1.24
N LEU A 101 -28.89 29.63 -1.88
CA LEU A 101 -28.38 30.88 -1.30
C LEU A 101 -29.35 31.37 -0.23
N SER A 102 -28.84 31.59 0.98
CA SER A 102 -29.59 32.28 2.03
C SER A 102 -29.73 33.78 1.71
N PRO A 103 -30.64 34.50 2.37
CA PRO A 103 -30.75 35.96 2.23
C PRO A 103 -29.44 36.70 2.52
N GLU A 104 -28.57 36.14 3.36
CA GLU A 104 -27.24 36.69 3.69
C GLU A 104 -26.15 36.31 2.67
N GLY A 105 -26.51 35.63 1.56
CA GLY A 105 -25.58 35.23 0.49
C GLY A 105 -24.70 34.03 0.84
N LYS A 106 -25.08 33.23 1.82
CA LYS A 106 -24.37 31.97 2.20
C LYS A 106 -25.07 30.77 1.57
N LEU A 107 -24.27 29.79 1.12
CA LEU A 107 -24.80 28.49 0.70
C LEU A 107 -25.24 27.69 1.94
N ILE A 108 -26.49 27.26 1.94
CA ILE A 108 -27.09 26.41 2.98
C ILE A 108 -27.60 25.10 2.35
N PRO A 109 -27.43 23.96 3.05
CA PRO A 109 -28.01 22.69 2.62
C PRO A 109 -29.54 22.75 2.68
N THR A 110 -30.18 22.32 1.58
CA THR A 110 -31.63 22.20 1.45
C THR A 110 -32.00 20.88 0.76
N GLY A 111 -33.28 20.58 0.65
CA GLY A 111 -33.73 19.32 0.08
C GLY A 111 -33.27 18.14 0.94
N LYS A 112 -33.79 18.09 2.18
CA LYS A 112 -33.51 16.97 3.10
C LYS A 112 -33.94 15.66 2.46
N LEU A 113 -33.04 14.65 2.51
CA LEU A 113 -33.34 13.29 2.06
C LEU A 113 -34.40 12.65 2.97
N GLU A 114 -35.30 11.87 2.41
CA GLU A 114 -36.23 11.03 3.17
C GLU A 114 -35.48 10.04 4.04
N GLU A 115 -34.44 9.41 3.48
CA GLU A 115 -33.54 8.53 4.17
C GLU A 115 -32.10 9.07 4.05
N PRO A 116 -31.35 9.24 5.16
CA PRO A 116 -29.94 9.59 5.10
C PRO A 116 -29.10 8.53 4.39
N LEU A 117 -28.04 8.97 3.70
CA LEU A 117 -27.07 8.10 3.06
C LEU A 117 -25.75 8.16 3.80
N VAL A 118 -25.09 7.03 3.98
CA VAL A 118 -23.77 6.93 4.57
C VAL A 118 -22.73 6.79 3.47
N VAL A 119 -21.68 7.60 3.52
CA VAL A 119 -20.49 7.40 2.68
C VAL A 119 -19.80 6.13 3.17
N ARG A 120 -19.65 5.14 2.32
CA ARG A 120 -19.17 3.79 2.69
C ARG A 120 -17.89 3.82 3.55
N PRO A 121 -17.90 3.27 4.76
CA PRO A 121 -16.69 3.02 5.55
C PRO A 121 -16.03 1.69 5.17
N THR A 122 -16.80 0.83 4.53
CA THR A 122 -16.50 -0.49 3.93
C THR A 122 -17.73 -0.90 3.13
N SER A 123 -17.65 -1.96 2.35
CA SER A 123 -18.71 -2.27 1.37
C SER A 123 -19.47 -3.57 1.62
N GLU A 124 -19.22 -4.30 2.73
CA GLU A 124 -19.92 -5.57 3.03
C GLU A 124 -21.45 -5.43 2.88
N THR A 125 -22.00 -4.36 3.42
CA THR A 125 -23.44 -4.10 3.43
C THR A 125 -24.03 -3.96 2.03
N ILE A 126 -23.45 -3.08 1.20
CA ILE A 126 -23.97 -2.83 -0.15
C ILE A 126 -23.68 -4.01 -1.10
N ILE A 127 -22.51 -4.65 -0.93
CA ILE A 127 -22.13 -5.82 -1.72
C ILE A 127 -23.02 -7.01 -1.35
N GLY A 128 -23.23 -7.26 -0.06
CA GLY A 128 -24.09 -8.34 0.41
C GLY A 128 -25.52 -8.22 -0.10
N ALA A 129 -26.08 -7.01 -0.12
CA ALA A 129 -27.41 -6.76 -0.70
C ALA A 129 -27.48 -7.10 -2.20
N MET A 130 -26.38 -6.94 -2.94
CA MET A 130 -26.31 -7.34 -4.35
C MET A 130 -26.05 -8.84 -4.50
N PHE A 131 -25.26 -9.44 -3.65
CA PHE A 131 -25.03 -10.89 -3.63
C PHE A 131 -26.34 -11.65 -3.39
N ALA A 132 -27.20 -11.17 -2.48
CA ALA A 132 -28.51 -11.73 -2.25
C ALA A 132 -29.42 -11.76 -3.51
N ARG A 133 -29.16 -10.86 -4.47
CA ARG A 133 -29.88 -10.83 -5.75
C ARG A 133 -29.21 -11.65 -6.84
N TRP A 134 -27.90 -11.74 -6.82
CA TRP A 134 -27.12 -12.41 -7.88
C TRP A 134 -26.99 -13.91 -7.64
N VAL A 135 -26.88 -14.33 -6.38
CA VAL A 135 -26.78 -15.74 -6.02
C VAL A 135 -28.19 -16.31 -5.83
N GLN A 136 -28.60 -17.24 -6.69
CA GLN A 136 -29.89 -17.90 -6.62
C GLN A 136 -29.76 -19.43 -6.51
N SER A 137 -28.65 -19.98 -7.00
CA SER A 137 -28.38 -21.40 -7.10
C SER A 137 -26.92 -21.69 -6.75
N TRP A 138 -26.65 -22.92 -6.29
CA TRP A 138 -25.28 -23.39 -6.07
C TRP A 138 -24.37 -23.28 -7.32
N ARG A 139 -24.96 -23.14 -8.52
CA ARG A 139 -24.20 -22.95 -9.79
C ARG A 139 -23.66 -21.54 -9.95
N ASP A 140 -24.16 -20.58 -9.18
CA ASP A 140 -23.67 -19.19 -9.18
C ASP A 140 -22.46 -19.01 -8.26
N LEU A 141 -22.08 -20.08 -7.54
CA LEU A 141 -20.99 -20.11 -6.57
C LEU A 141 -19.77 -20.89 -7.10
N PRO A 142 -18.53 -20.50 -6.74
CA PRO A 142 -18.22 -19.34 -5.90
C PRO A 142 -18.37 -18.02 -6.66
N LEU A 143 -18.86 -16.99 -5.99
CA LEU A 143 -18.86 -15.62 -6.50
C LEU A 143 -17.63 -14.89 -5.95
N LEU A 144 -16.71 -14.47 -6.84
CA LEU A 144 -15.38 -13.93 -6.50
C LEU A 144 -15.25 -12.52 -7.04
N ILE A 145 -15.44 -11.51 -6.19
CA ILE A 145 -15.47 -10.10 -6.58
C ILE A 145 -14.38 -9.31 -5.86
N ASN A 146 -13.74 -8.41 -6.62
CA ASN A 146 -12.83 -7.40 -6.13
C ASN A 146 -13.31 -6.00 -6.51
N GLN A 147 -13.08 -5.00 -5.66
CA GLN A 147 -13.34 -3.60 -5.92
C GLN A 147 -12.12 -2.73 -5.58
N TRP A 148 -11.73 -1.88 -6.52
CA TRP A 148 -10.81 -0.76 -6.28
C TRP A 148 -11.63 0.49 -6.01
N ALA A 149 -11.48 1.09 -4.84
CA ALA A 149 -12.35 2.15 -4.40
C ALA A 149 -11.70 3.07 -3.35
N ASN A 150 -12.41 4.11 -2.95
CA ASN A 150 -12.15 4.87 -1.74
C ASN A 150 -13.19 4.51 -0.67
N VAL A 151 -12.84 4.75 0.58
CA VAL A 151 -13.73 4.68 1.74
C VAL A 151 -13.48 5.86 2.66
N VAL A 152 -14.48 6.20 3.49
CA VAL A 152 -14.39 7.27 4.46
C VAL A 152 -14.65 6.73 5.87
N ARG A 153 -13.65 6.89 6.74
CA ARG A 153 -13.71 6.58 8.17
C ARG A 153 -13.30 7.83 8.93
N TRP A 154 -14.20 8.44 9.67
CA TRP A 154 -13.97 9.74 10.31
C TRP A 154 -12.83 9.66 11.33
N GLU A 155 -11.60 9.99 10.90
CA GLU A 155 -10.40 9.85 11.70
C GLU A 155 -10.03 11.16 12.40
N MET A 156 -9.88 11.11 13.72
CA MET A 156 -9.56 12.28 14.52
C MET A 156 -8.06 12.59 14.62
N ARG A 157 -7.20 11.58 14.39
CA ARG A 157 -5.73 11.70 14.47
C ARG A 157 -5.07 11.21 13.18
N PRO A 158 -5.20 11.94 12.07
CA PRO A 158 -4.72 11.49 10.78
C PRO A 158 -3.19 11.41 10.74
N ARG A 159 -2.70 10.39 10.04
CA ARG A 159 -1.29 10.22 9.65
C ARG A 159 -1.26 9.84 8.20
N VAL A 160 -0.55 10.63 7.39
CA VAL A 160 -0.48 10.46 5.92
C VAL A 160 -0.17 9.00 5.56
N PHE A 161 -0.92 8.43 4.64
CA PHE A 161 -0.95 7.03 4.21
C PHE A 161 -1.33 6.00 5.29
N LEU A 162 -0.96 6.18 6.54
CA LEU A 162 -1.15 5.18 7.59
C LEU A 162 -2.57 5.20 8.17
N ARG A 163 -3.14 6.38 8.35
CA ARG A 163 -4.44 6.57 8.97
C ARG A 163 -5.02 7.93 8.56
N THR A 164 -5.92 7.93 7.59
CA THR A 164 -6.57 9.13 7.05
C THR A 164 -8.08 8.95 7.04
N ALA A 165 -8.83 10.05 7.02
CA ALA A 165 -10.29 10.00 7.01
C ALA A 165 -10.81 9.41 5.70
N GLU A 166 -10.20 9.75 4.58
CA GLU A 166 -10.42 9.12 3.28
C GLU A 166 -9.14 8.43 2.83
N PHE A 167 -9.27 7.26 2.23
CA PHE A 167 -8.14 6.55 1.64
C PHE A 167 -8.58 5.66 0.48
N LEU A 168 -7.63 5.40 -0.42
CA LEU A 168 -7.79 4.41 -1.49
C LEU A 168 -7.44 3.03 -0.96
N TRP A 169 -8.19 2.07 -1.40
CA TRP A 169 -7.96 0.68 -1.04
C TRP A 169 -8.45 -0.29 -2.12
N GLN A 170 -8.21 -1.53 -1.88
CA GLN A 170 -8.83 -2.66 -2.52
C GLN A 170 -9.59 -3.44 -1.45
N GLU A 171 -10.77 -3.88 -1.79
CA GLU A 171 -11.57 -4.80 -0.99
C GLU A 171 -12.08 -5.93 -1.87
N GLY A 172 -11.90 -7.15 -1.42
CA GLY A 172 -12.47 -8.33 -2.04
C GLY A 172 -13.59 -8.90 -1.19
N HIS A 173 -14.61 -9.43 -1.86
CA HIS A 173 -15.78 -10.03 -1.23
C HIS A 173 -16.16 -11.26 -2.02
N THR A 174 -16.39 -12.36 -1.32
CA THR A 174 -16.71 -13.63 -1.97
C THR A 174 -17.87 -14.34 -1.28
N ALA A 175 -18.58 -15.16 -2.03
CA ALA A 175 -19.61 -16.06 -1.52
C ALA A 175 -19.36 -17.48 -1.99
N HIS A 176 -19.55 -18.45 -1.11
CA HIS A 176 -19.24 -19.87 -1.30
C HIS A 176 -20.40 -20.75 -0.82
N ALA A 177 -20.49 -21.96 -1.37
CA ALA A 177 -21.49 -22.94 -0.96
C ALA A 177 -21.14 -23.59 0.38
N THR A 178 -19.85 -23.73 0.70
CA THR A 178 -19.41 -24.43 1.90
C THR A 178 -18.45 -23.61 2.76
N SER A 179 -18.41 -23.91 4.06
CA SER A 179 -17.46 -23.33 4.99
C SER A 179 -16.00 -23.62 4.58
N ALA A 180 -15.74 -24.83 4.10
CA ALA A 180 -14.40 -25.24 3.71
C ALA A 180 -13.85 -24.39 2.54
N GLU A 181 -14.67 -24.15 1.52
CA GLU A 181 -14.32 -23.28 0.38
C GLU A 181 -14.03 -21.84 0.84
N ALA A 182 -14.85 -21.29 1.73
CA ALA A 182 -14.68 -19.93 2.23
C ALA A 182 -13.42 -19.78 3.11
N VAL A 183 -13.08 -20.79 3.93
CA VAL A 183 -11.84 -20.81 4.71
C VAL A 183 -10.63 -20.92 3.78
N GLU A 184 -10.68 -21.81 2.78
CA GLU A 184 -9.62 -21.92 1.78
C GLU A 184 -9.37 -20.59 1.06
N GLU A 185 -10.46 -19.92 0.66
CA GLU A 185 -10.37 -18.61 0.01
C GLU A 185 -9.78 -17.55 0.93
N THR A 186 -10.18 -17.51 2.20
CA THR A 186 -9.62 -16.59 3.20
C THR A 186 -8.11 -16.73 3.31
N LEU A 187 -7.61 -17.97 3.37
CA LEU A 187 -6.19 -18.26 3.48
C LEU A 187 -5.44 -18.01 2.16
N ARG A 188 -6.05 -18.32 1.02
CA ARG A 188 -5.51 -18.03 -0.31
C ARG A 188 -5.26 -16.54 -0.50
N MET A 189 -6.19 -15.68 -0.10
CA MET A 189 -6.03 -14.24 -0.24
C MET A 189 -5.02 -13.67 0.75
N LEU A 190 -4.90 -14.25 1.95
CA LEU A 190 -3.81 -13.92 2.86
C LEU A 190 -2.44 -14.24 2.23
N ASP A 191 -2.31 -15.38 1.54
CA ASP A 191 -1.08 -15.78 0.85
C ASP A 191 -0.77 -14.88 -0.36
N VAL A 192 -1.78 -14.42 -1.09
CA VAL A 192 -1.62 -13.40 -2.15
C VAL A 192 -1.03 -12.12 -1.57
N TYR A 193 -1.56 -11.62 -0.47
CA TYR A 193 -1.04 -10.42 0.19
C TYR A 193 0.38 -10.60 0.73
N ALA A 194 0.66 -11.73 1.34
CA ALA A 194 2.00 -12.02 1.83
C ALA A 194 3.02 -12.13 0.69
N THR A 195 2.66 -12.82 -0.40
CA THR A 195 3.49 -12.92 -1.60
C THR A 195 3.76 -11.54 -2.21
N PHE A 196 2.74 -10.70 -2.31
CA PHE A 196 2.88 -9.33 -2.78
C PHE A 196 3.81 -8.51 -1.87
N ALA A 197 3.61 -8.57 -0.55
CA ALA A 197 4.45 -7.84 0.40
C ALA A 197 5.92 -8.27 0.30
N GLU A 198 6.19 -9.56 0.26
CA GLU A 198 7.55 -10.11 0.26
C GLU A 198 8.25 -9.93 -1.10
N ARG A 199 7.59 -10.30 -2.19
CA ARG A 199 8.17 -10.28 -3.53
C ARG A 199 8.24 -8.87 -4.12
N ASP A 200 7.15 -8.10 -4.00
CA ASP A 200 7.00 -6.85 -4.74
C ASP A 200 7.32 -5.62 -3.88
N LEU A 201 6.95 -5.61 -2.59
CA LEU A 201 7.30 -4.55 -1.66
C LEU A 201 8.63 -4.79 -0.93
N ALA A 202 9.24 -5.97 -1.08
CA ALA A 202 10.45 -6.40 -0.35
C ALA A 202 10.27 -6.33 1.18
N ILE A 203 9.06 -6.53 1.69
CA ILE A 203 8.71 -6.46 3.11
C ILE A 203 8.42 -7.86 3.63
N PRO A 204 9.29 -8.45 4.46
CA PRO A 204 9.04 -9.73 5.10
C PRO A 204 7.93 -9.60 6.14
N VAL A 205 6.92 -10.47 6.07
CA VAL A 205 5.73 -10.43 6.92
C VAL A 205 5.56 -11.69 7.75
N ILE A 206 4.83 -11.57 8.87
CA ILE A 206 4.34 -12.68 9.66
C ILE A 206 2.84 -12.82 9.38
N ARG A 207 2.40 -14.04 9.06
CA ARG A 207 0.98 -14.38 8.83
C ARG A 207 0.42 -15.06 10.05
N GLY A 208 -0.80 -14.72 10.42
CA GLY A 208 -1.45 -15.41 11.54
C GLY A 208 -2.88 -14.96 11.79
N PRO A 209 -3.63 -15.75 12.58
CA PRO A 209 -4.94 -15.36 13.06
C PRO A 209 -4.84 -14.26 14.12
N LYS A 210 -5.79 -13.34 14.11
CA LYS A 210 -5.94 -12.36 15.18
C LYS A 210 -6.64 -12.94 16.40
N PRO A 211 -6.30 -12.46 17.61
CA PRO A 211 -7.05 -12.81 18.81
C PRO A 211 -8.49 -12.31 18.68
N SER A 212 -9.42 -12.94 19.39
CA SER A 212 -10.86 -12.64 19.29
C SER A 212 -11.20 -11.17 19.52
N ALA A 213 -10.47 -10.48 20.41
CA ALA A 213 -10.66 -9.06 20.71
C ALA A 213 -10.28 -8.11 19.56
N GLU A 214 -9.50 -8.58 18.57
CA GLU A 214 -9.03 -7.77 17.44
C GLU A 214 -9.58 -8.26 16.09
N ARG A 215 -10.51 -9.20 16.11
CA ARG A 215 -11.17 -9.67 14.89
C ARG A 215 -11.98 -8.54 14.25
N PHE A 216 -12.12 -8.60 12.95
CA PHE A 216 -13.04 -7.74 12.24
C PHE A 216 -14.47 -7.95 12.78
N PRO A 217 -15.20 -6.88 13.11
CA PRO A 217 -16.56 -7.00 13.62
C PRO A 217 -17.45 -7.84 12.70
N GLY A 218 -18.08 -8.87 13.26
CA GLY A 218 -18.91 -9.83 12.52
C GLY A 218 -18.15 -10.97 11.85
N ALA A 219 -16.83 -11.00 11.84
CA ALA A 219 -16.05 -12.13 11.34
C ALA A 219 -15.96 -13.26 12.38
N VAL A 220 -16.02 -14.49 11.91
CA VAL A 220 -15.73 -15.69 12.70
C VAL A 220 -14.24 -15.77 12.98
N ASP A 221 -13.42 -15.55 11.93
CA ASP A 221 -11.96 -15.45 12.04
C ASP A 221 -11.41 -14.30 11.19
N THR A 222 -10.33 -13.71 11.69
CA THR A 222 -9.57 -12.67 10.97
C THR A 222 -8.11 -13.06 10.96
N TYR A 223 -7.54 -13.03 9.77
CA TYR A 223 -6.11 -13.23 9.54
C TYR A 223 -5.46 -11.94 9.11
N SER A 224 -4.20 -11.73 9.47
CA SER A 224 -3.42 -10.59 9.04
C SER A 224 -2.02 -10.96 8.59
N ILE A 225 -1.42 -10.07 7.81
CA ILE A 225 0.01 -10.01 7.59
C ILE A 225 0.57 -8.82 8.36
N GLU A 226 1.55 -9.07 9.22
CA GLU A 226 2.18 -8.06 10.06
C GLU A 226 3.62 -7.83 9.62
N ALA A 227 3.98 -6.58 9.37
CA ALA A 227 5.32 -6.16 9.01
C ALA A 227 6.02 -5.47 10.18
N MET A 228 7.35 -5.60 10.27
CA MET A 228 8.14 -4.87 11.28
C MET A 228 8.72 -3.59 10.67
N MET A 229 8.45 -2.46 11.30
CA MET A 229 8.96 -1.16 10.90
C MET A 229 10.32 -0.88 11.56
N GLN A 230 11.09 0.08 11.04
CA GLN A 230 12.44 0.39 11.54
C GLN A 230 12.48 0.86 12.99
N ASP A 231 11.37 1.36 13.54
CA ASP A 231 11.23 1.66 14.98
C ASP A 231 10.90 0.40 15.83
N GLY A 232 10.88 -0.77 15.23
CA GLY A 232 10.59 -2.04 15.89
C GLY A 232 9.11 -2.31 16.15
N LYS A 233 8.20 -1.44 15.69
CA LYS A 233 6.76 -1.66 15.84
C LYS A 233 6.19 -2.48 14.70
N ALA A 234 5.12 -3.24 15.03
CA ALA A 234 4.33 -3.94 14.04
C ALA A 234 3.42 -2.99 13.26
N LEU A 235 3.25 -3.27 11.98
CA LEU A 235 2.25 -2.64 11.11
C LEU A 235 1.41 -3.72 10.44
N GLN A 236 0.11 -3.70 10.67
CA GLN A 236 -0.84 -4.51 9.90
C GLN A 236 -0.84 -4.07 8.45
N ALA A 237 -0.34 -4.92 7.57
CA ALA A 237 -0.15 -4.63 6.15
C ALA A 237 -1.29 -5.14 5.24
N GLY A 238 -2.10 -6.08 5.73
CA GLY A 238 -3.28 -6.59 5.04
C GLY A 238 -4.07 -7.53 5.92
N THR A 239 -5.36 -7.70 5.62
CA THR A 239 -6.26 -8.60 6.37
C THR A 239 -7.11 -9.43 5.44
N SER A 240 -7.45 -10.64 5.90
CA SER A 240 -8.39 -11.53 5.26
C SER A 240 -9.32 -12.13 6.31
N HIS A 241 -10.64 -12.06 6.07
CA HIS A 241 -11.68 -12.37 7.04
C HIS A 241 -12.53 -13.54 6.56
N PHE A 242 -12.65 -14.56 7.39
CA PHE A 242 -13.69 -15.55 7.27
C PHE A 242 -14.94 -15.02 8.02
N LEU A 243 -15.94 -14.58 7.28
CA LEU A 243 -17.14 -13.97 7.83
C LEU A 243 -18.18 -15.03 8.29
N GLY A 244 -17.94 -16.29 7.93
CA GLY A 244 -18.91 -17.34 8.18
C GLY A 244 -20.21 -17.07 7.44
N GLN A 245 -21.34 -17.19 8.14
CA GLN A 245 -22.68 -16.88 7.62
C GLN A 245 -23.29 -15.61 8.24
N ASN A 246 -22.56 -14.88 9.08
CA ASN A 246 -23.10 -13.75 9.84
C ASN A 246 -23.67 -12.66 8.91
N PHE A 247 -22.90 -12.25 7.91
CA PHE A 247 -23.34 -11.26 6.92
C PHE A 247 -24.38 -11.87 5.95
N ALA A 248 -24.27 -13.16 5.62
CA ALA A 248 -25.25 -13.84 4.79
C ALA A 248 -26.63 -13.87 5.45
N HIS A 249 -26.71 -14.11 6.76
CA HIS A 249 -27.95 -14.00 7.51
C HIS A 249 -28.49 -12.56 7.56
N ALA A 250 -27.63 -11.57 7.81
CA ALA A 250 -28.04 -10.16 7.88
C ALA A 250 -28.56 -9.63 6.55
N GLN A 251 -28.01 -10.07 5.42
CA GLN A 251 -28.32 -9.62 4.07
C GLN A 251 -29.19 -10.60 3.27
N GLU A 252 -29.59 -11.74 3.87
CA GLU A 252 -30.40 -12.80 3.21
C GLU A 252 -29.71 -13.38 1.95
N ILE A 253 -28.40 -13.63 2.01
CA ILE A 253 -27.63 -14.20 0.89
C ILE A 253 -27.82 -15.72 0.91
N LYS A 254 -28.76 -16.21 0.09
CA LYS A 254 -29.17 -17.60 0.04
C LYS A 254 -29.06 -18.17 -1.37
N PHE A 255 -28.96 -19.48 -1.46
CA PHE A 255 -28.97 -20.20 -2.72
C PHE A 255 -29.78 -21.50 -2.61
N ALA A 256 -30.33 -21.95 -3.72
CA ALA A 256 -30.89 -23.30 -3.81
C ALA A 256 -29.75 -24.31 -3.98
N GLY A 257 -29.58 -25.20 -3.02
CA GLY A 257 -28.63 -26.30 -3.07
C GLY A 257 -28.98 -27.38 -4.11
N PRO A 258 -28.12 -28.39 -4.33
CA PRO A 258 -28.39 -29.46 -5.30
C PRO A 258 -29.66 -30.26 -5.03
N SER A 259 -30.10 -30.33 -3.77
CA SER A 259 -31.32 -30.97 -3.33
C SER A 259 -32.59 -30.10 -3.53
N GLY A 260 -32.42 -28.82 -3.90
CA GLY A 260 -33.48 -27.82 -3.92
C GLY A 260 -33.74 -27.15 -2.57
N ALA A 261 -33.06 -27.53 -1.51
CA ALA A 261 -33.15 -26.86 -0.22
C ALA A 261 -32.46 -25.49 -0.28
N GLU A 262 -33.04 -24.51 0.43
CA GLU A 262 -32.48 -23.17 0.56
C GLU A 262 -31.38 -23.19 1.67
N GLU A 263 -30.24 -22.66 1.34
CA GLU A 263 -29.06 -22.60 2.22
C GLU A 263 -28.46 -21.19 2.22
N TYR A 264 -27.85 -20.76 3.35
CA TYR A 264 -27.11 -19.50 3.41
C TYR A 264 -25.69 -19.69 2.89
N CYS A 265 -25.20 -18.67 2.16
CA CYS A 265 -23.82 -18.65 1.70
C CYS A 265 -22.83 -18.51 2.86
N TRP A 266 -21.61 -19.01 2.63
CA TRP A 266 -20.43 -18.69 3.43
C TRP A 266 -19.65 -17.58 2.74
N THR A 267 -19.30 -16.53 3.49
CA THR A 267 -18.73 -15.31 2.89
C THR A 267 -17.35 -14.99 3.45
N THR A 268 -16.56 -14.30 2.64
CA THR A 268 -15.26 -13.75 3.03
C THR A 268 -15.16 -12.28 2.62
N SER A 269 -14.28 -11.53 3.31
CA SER A 269 -13.81 -10.23 2.84
C SER A 269 -12.31 -10.06 3.12
N TRP A 270 -11.62 -9.30 2.30
CA TRP A 270 -10.18 -9.12 2.41
C TRP A 270 -9.77 -7.78 1.80
N GLY A 271 -8.72 -7.13 2.36
CA GLY A 271 -8.38 -5.78 1.94
C GLY A 271 -6.97 -5.32 2.27
N VAL A 272 -6.47 -4.44 1.39
CA VAL A 272 -5.26 -3.63 1.57
C VAL A 272 -5.49 -2.20 1.09
N SER A 273 -4.74 -1.25 1.61
CA SER A 273 -4.92 0.17 1.30
C SER A 273 -3.61 0.86 0.96
N THR A 274 -3.68 2.14 0.66
CA THR A 274 -2.52 3.04 0.52
C THR A 274 -1.61 3.06 1.76
N ARG A 275 -2.01 2.42 2.89
CA ARG A 275 -1.12 2.15 4.04
C ARG A 275 0.15 1.41 3.63
N LEU A 276 0.10 0.60 2.56
CA LEU A 276 1.28 -0.11 2.05
C LEU A 276 2.38 0.84 1.57
N ILE A 277 2.05 2.04 1.09
CA ILE A 277 3.05 3.08 0.78
C ILE A 277 3.78 3.50 2.07
N GLY A 278 3.01 3.70 3.16
CA GLY A 278 3.58 3.98 4.48
C GLY A 278 4.48 2.83 4.98
N ALA A 279 4.07 1.59 4.75
CA ALA A 279 4.88 0.41 5.08
C ALA A 279 6.22 0.43 4.34
N VAL A 280 6.23 0.70 3.03
CA VAL A 280 7.47 0.82 2.22
C VAL A 280 8.38 1.91 2.76
N ILE A 281 7.84 3.10 3.08
CA ILE A 281 8.62 4.20 3.67
C ILE A 281 9.27 3.74 4.98
N MET A 282 8.47 3.18 5.89
CA MET A 282 8.93 2.81 7.23
C MET A 282 9.84 1.58 7.27
N THR A 283 9.85 0.77 6.20
CA THR A 283 10.72 -0.40 6.10
C THR A 283 12.05 -0.08 5.42
N HIS A 284 12.05 0.73 4.35
CA HIS A 284 13.21 0.85 3.47
C HIS A 284 13.88 2.21 3.47
N SER A 285 13.15 3.30 3.75
CA SER A 285 13.67 4.67 3.64
C SER A 285 14.76 4.97 4.66
N ASP A 286 15.59 5.95 4.34
CA ASP A 286 16.71 6.37 5.16
C ASP A 286 16.70 7.89 5.42
N ASP A 287 17.76 8.42 6.01
CA ASP A 287 17.86 9.85 6.34
C ASP A 287 18.21 10.72 5.11
N ASP A 288 18.33 10.11 3.93
CA ASP A 288 18.45 10.80 2.64
C ASP A 288 17.13 10.83 1.84
N GLY A 289 16.07 10.13 2.31
CA GLY A 289 14.72 10.15 1.74
C GLY A 289 14.14 8.77 1.45
N LEU A 290 13.23 8.72 0.49
CA LEU A 290 12.54 7.51 0.08
C LEU A 290 13.51 6.48 -0.53
N VAL A 291 13.29 5.21 -0.25
CA VAL A 291 13.90 4.07 -0.93
C VAL A 291 12.80 3.17 -1.46
N LEU A 292 12.72 3.04 -2.78
CA LEU A 292 11.69 2.22 -3.40
C LEU A 292 12.23 0.87 -3.87
N PRO A 293 11.55 -0.23 -3.52
CA PRO A 293 11.75 -1.50 -4.21
C PRO A 293 11.52 -1.33 -5.72
N PRO A 294 12.43 -1.80 -6.58
CA PRO A 294 12.33 -1.62 -8.02
C PRO A 294 11.02 -2.08 -8.64
N ARG A 295 10.36 -3.12 -8.11
CA ARG A 295 9.10 -3.63 -8.65
C ARG A 295 7.97 -2.60 -8.62
N ILE A 296 7.92 -1.77 -7.58
CA ILE A 296 6.87 -0.75 -7.39
C ILE A 296 7.33 0.68 -7.73
N ALA A 297 8.58 0.90 -8.10
CA ALA A 297 9.07 2.22 -8.48
C ALA A 297 8.44 2.69 -9.80
N PRO A 298 7.77 3.86 -9.87
CA PRO A 298 7.22 4.39 -11.12
C PRO A 298 8.31 4.64 -12.18
N THR A 299 9.49 5.06 -11.73
CA THR A 299 10.72 5.17 -12.53
C THR A 299 11.78 4.28 -11.88
N GLN A 300 12.28 3.29 -12.60
CA GLN A 300 13.32 2.36 -12.12
C GLN A 300 14.73 2.89 -12.39
N VAL A 301 14.89 3.52 -13.55
CA VAL A 301 16.15 4.10 -14.00
C VAL A 301 15.91 5.54 -14.44
N VAL A 302 16.68 6.48 -13.89
CA VAL A 302 16.71 7.84 -14.39
C VAL A 302 18.04 8.14 -15.03
N LEU A 303 18.02 8.66 -16.27
CA LEU A 303 19.20 9.14 -16.98
C LEU A 303 19.37 10.64 -16.72
N LEU A 304 20.56 11.01 -16.30
CA LEU A 304 20.94 12.37 -15.91
C LEU A 304 22.00 12.91 -16.92
N PRO A 305 21.58 13.57 -18.01
CA PRO A 305 22.50 14.14 -18.96
C PRO A 305 23.28 15.31 -18.34
N ILE A 306 24.62 15.29 -18.50
CA ILE A 306 25.52 16.34 -18.06
C ILE A 306 26.21 16.91 -19.28
N HIS A 307 26.03 18.21 -19.53
CA HIS A 307 26.62 18.92 -20.67
C HIS A 307 26.86 20.38 -20.31
N ARG A 308 27.76 21.04 -21.02
CA ARG A 308 28.10 22.46 -20.86
C ARG A 308 27.85 23.28 -22.14
N THR A 309 27.99 22.64 -23.29
CA THR A 309 27.77 23.29 -24.59
C THR A 309 26.59 22.65 -25.35
N PRO A 310 26.00 23.32 -26.34
CA PRO A 310 24.95 22.77 -27.18
C PRO A 310 25.38 21.50 -27.93
N GLU A 311 26.63 21.43 -28.38
CA GLU A 311 27.18 20.26 -29.08
C GLU A 311 27.30 19.03 -28.16
N GLU A 312 27.78 19.25 -26.93
CA GLU A 312 27.81 18.23 -25.88
C GLU A 312 26.39 17.74 -25.55
N LYS A 313 25.42 18.69 -25.46
CA LYS A 313 24.01 18.37 -25.19
C LYS A 313 23.45 17.38 -26.21
N GLU A 314 23.64 17.66 -27.51
CA GLU A 314 23.16 16.81 -28.59
C GLU A 314 23.75 15.41 -28.49
N THR A 315 25.08 15.30 -28.31
CA THR A 315 25.80 14.04 -28.18
C THR A 315 25.32 13.21 -26.97
N VAL A 316 25.19 13.85 -25.80
CA VAL A 316 24.77 13.19 -24.56
C VAL A 316 23.30 12.75 -24.66
N LEU A 317 22.40 13.59 -25.22
CA LEU A 317 21.00 13.21 -25.40
C LEU A 317 20.82 12.09 -26.41
N ALA A 318 21.66 12.02 -27.46
CA ALA A 318 21.67 10.89 -28.38
C ALA A 318 22.06 9.57 -27.68
N ALA A 319 23.06 9.62 -26.78
CA ALA A 319 23.41 8.46 -25.94
C ALA A 319 22.29 8.07 -24.98
N CYS A 320 21.63 9.06 -24.34
CA CYS A 320 20.46 8.78 -23.49
C CYS A 320 19.36 8.05 -24.27
N ARG A 321 18.99 8.52 -25.47
CA ARG A 321 17.96 7.87 -26.31
C ARG A 321 18.33 6.42 -26.66
N ARG A 322 19.62 6.14 -26.95
CA ARG A 322 20.09 4.78 -27.23
C ARG A 322 19.95 3.89 -26.00
N ILE A 323 20.29 4.38 -24.80
CA ILE A 323 20.15 3.64 -23.54
C ILE A 323 18.66 3.40 -23.24
N GLU A 324 17.79 4.42 -23.39
CA GLU A 324 16.33 4.27 -23.21
C GLU A 324 15.75 3.18 -24.10
N SER A 325 16.12 3.17 -25.38
CA SER A 325 15.67 2.13 -26.31
C SER A 325 16.11 0.72 -25.87
N GLY A 326 17.36 0.56 -25.45
CA GLY A 326 17.85 -0.72 -24.94
C GLY A 326 17.14 -1.18 -23.65
N LEU A 327 16.88 -0.24 -22.73
CA LEU A 327 16.16 -0.53 -21.48
C LEU A 327 14.69 -0.86 -21.71
N ALA A 328 14.04 -0.26 -22.73
CA ALA A 328 12.66 -0.54 -23.08
C ALA A 328 12.47 -1.98 -23.63
N GLU A 329 13.50 -2.58 -24.20
CA GLU A 329 13.52 -3.97 -24.65
C GLU A 329 13.82 -4.95 -23.50
N ALA A 330 14.60 -4.51 -22.50
CA ALA A 330 14.91 -5.32 -21.32
C ALA A 330 13.68 -5.51 -20.43
N ARG A 331 13.60 -6.66 -19.76
CA ARG A 331 12.47 -7.04 -18.90
C ARG A 331 12.92 -7.20 -17.45
N PHE A 332 12.19 -6.57 -16.55
CA PHE A 332 12.31 -6.79 -15.11
C PHE A 332 10.93 -7.14 -14.53
N GLY A 333 10.82 -8.30 -13.89
CA GLY A 333 9.53 -8.77 -13.37
C GLY A 333 8.46 -9.04 -14.44
N GLY A 334 8.89 -9.33 -15.68
CA GLY A 334 8.01 -9.58 -16.84
C GLY A 334 7.57 -8.32 -17.60
N GLU A 335 7.95 -7.12 -17.12
CA GLU A 335 7.59 -5.83 -17.73
C GLU A 335 8.82 -5.10 -18.29
N PRO A 336 8.66 -4.18 -19.28
CA PRO A 336 9.73 -3.30 -19.71
C PRO A 336 10.29 -2.50 -18.56
N ILE A 337 11.60 -2.23 -18.55
CA ILE A 337 12.23 -1.36 -17.56
C ILE A 337 11.69 0.07 -17.73
N ARG A 338 11.18 0.65 -16.66
CA ARG A 338 10.64 2.02 -16.62
C ARG A 338 11.79 3.02 -16.47
N VAL A 339 12.19 3.58 -17.59
CA VAL A 339 13.28 4.56 -17.69
C VAL A 339 12.75 5.95 -17.99
N ARG A 340 13.45 6.98 -17.51
CA ARG A 340 13.16 8.38 -17.81
C ARG A 340 14.48 9.17 -17.93
N THR A 341 14.59 10.04 -18.96
CA THR A 341 15.66 11.01 -19.05
C THR A 341 15.22 12.36 -18.43
N ASP A 342 15.98 12.87 -17.48
CA ASP A 342 15.72 14.17 -16.88
C ASP A 342 16.43 15.29 -17.64
N THR A 343 15.69 15.91 -18.57
CA THR A 343 16.22 16.97 -19.44
C THR A 343 16.02 18.39 -18.86
N ARG A 344 15.52 18.54 -17.64
CA ARG A 344 15.32 19.86 -17.01
C ARG A 344 16.63 20.61 -16.88
N GLU A 345 16.62 21.91 -17.13
CA GLU A 345 17.78 22.79 -17.03
C GLU A 345 17.94 23.37 -15.63
N ILE A 346 18.26 22.51 -14.66
CA ILE A 346 18.58 22.86 -13.28
C ILE A 346 19.96 22.33 -12.91
N ARG A 347 20.53 22.79 -11.77
CA ARG A 347 21.85 22.36 -11.32
C ARG A 347 21.91 20.83 -11.15
N GLY A 348 22.99 20.22 -11.67
CA GLY A 348 23.14 18.76 -11.65
C GLY A 348 23.01 18.14 -10.25
N GLY A 349 23.62 18.76 -9.24
CA GLY A 349 23.49 18.31 -7.85
C GLY A 349 22.07 18.37 -7.31
N GLU A 350 21.28 19.41 -7.64
CA GLU A 350 19.89 19.52 -7.26
C GLU A 350 19.04 18.41 -7.93
N LYS A 351 19.27 18.18 -9.23
CA LYS A 351 18.64 17.13 -10.01
C LYS A 351 18.88 15.75 -9.39
N THR A 352 20.14 15.43 -9.09
CA THR A 352 20.53 14.16 -8.45
C THR A 352 19.85 13.98 -7.10
N TRP A 353 19.86 15.02 -6.24
CA TRP A 353 19.24 14.92 -4.91
C TRP A 353 17.72 14.81 -4.93
N GLN A 354 17.03 15.40 -5.91
CA GLN A 354 15.59 15.18 -6.08
C GLN A 354 15.28 13.70 -6.33
N HIS A 355 16.03 13.04 -7.21
CA HIS A 355 15.84 11.62 -7.49
C HIS A 355 16.27 10.72 -6.31
N VAL A 356 17.25 11.13 -5.51
CA VAL A 356 17.59 10.45 -4.24
C VAL A 356 16.39 10.49 -3.29
N LYS A 357 15.86 11.71 -3.04
CA LYS A 357 14.71 11.90 -2.16
C LYS A 357 13.45 11.17 -2.63
N GLN A 358 13.24 11.07 -3.95
CA GLN A 358 12.13 10.35 -4.57
C GLN A 358 12.31 8.83 -4.60
N GLY A 359 13.45 8.32 -4.19
CA GLY A 359 13.69 6.89 -4.08
C GLY A 359 13.87 6.15 -5.41
N VAL A 360 14.30 6.86 -6.48
CA VAL A 360 14.55 6.23 -7.78
C VAL A 360 15.67 5.18 -7.63
N PRO A 361 15.42 3.88 -7.92
CA PRO A 361 16.36 2.81 -7.63
C PRO A 361 17.73 2.97 -8.27
N VAL A 362 17.77 3.40 -9.54
CA VAL A 362 19.02 3.57 -10.28
C VAL A 362 19.08 4.94 -10.94
N ARG A 363 20.15 5.65 -10.68
CA ARG A 363 20.49 6.92 -11.33
C ARG A 363 21.73 6.71 -12.19
N VAL A 364 21.71 7.22 -13.44
CA VAL A 364 22.81 7.10 -14.40
C VAL A 364 23.21 8.49 -14.86
N GLU A 365 24.38 8.94 -14.45
CA GLU A 365 24.99 10.17 -14.97
C GLU A 365 25.70 9.87 -16.31
N ILE A 366 25.46 10.71 -17.30
CA ILE A 366 26.01 10.57 -18.66
C ILE A 366 26.59 11.90 -19.07
N GLY A 367 27.92 11.97 -19.16
CA GLY A 367 28.65 13.16 -19.55
C GLY A 367 29.62 12.93 -20.71
N PRO A 368 30.17 14.00 -21.31
CA PRO A 368 31.10 13.87 -22.46
C PRO A 368 32.36 13.04 -22.10
N ARG A 369 32.85 13.13 -20.87
CA ARG A 369 34.04 12.38 -20.42
C ARG A 369 33.75 10.89 -20.32
N ASP A 370 32.57 10.55 -19.75
CA ASP A 370 32.15 9.15 -19.63
C ASP A 370 31.95 8.53 -21.02
N LEU A 371 31.28 9.27 -21.92
CA LEU A 371 31.07 8.82 -23.30
C LEU A 371 32.40 8.66 -24.08
N ALA A 372 33.36 9.55 -23.88
CA ALA A 372 34.68 9.41 -24.48
C ALA A 372 35.42 8.16 -23.99
N ALA A 373 35.16 7.73 -22.74
CA ALA A 373 35.68 6.50 -22.15
C ALA A 373 34.78 5.27 -22.48
N GLY A 374 33.69 5.44 -23.22
CA GLY A 374 32.74 4.37 -23.52
C GLY A 374 31.93 3.88 -22.31
N THR A 375 31.78 4.70 -21.26
CA THR A 375 31.15 4.31 -20.00
C THR A 375 30.01 5.26 -19.59
N VAL A 376 29.24 4.84 -18.59
CA VAL A 376 28.28 5.67 -17.82
C VAL A 376 28.53 5.49 -16.33
N SER A 377 28.14 6.48 -15.54
CA SER A 377 28.29 6.46 -14.08
C SER A 377 26.97 6.04 -13.43
N VAL A 378 26.92 4.85 -12.84
CA VAL A 378 25.73 4.24 -12.24
C VAL A 378 25.75 4.39 -10.72
N MET A 379 24.64 4.84 -10.14
CA MET A 379 24.45 5.00 -8.69
C MET A 379 23.17 4.29 -8.26
N ARG A 380 23.27 3.47 -7.21
CA ARG A 380 22.16 2.73 -6.62
C ARG A 380 21.57 3.52 -5.44
N ARG A 381 20.23 3.46 -5.27
CA ARG A 381 19.58 4.15 -4.14
C ARG A 381 19.66 3.37 -2.83
N ASP A 382 19.86 2.06 -2.89
CA ASP A 382 20.02 1.20 -1.70
C ASP A 382 21.42 1.23 -1.08
N ARG A 383 22.32 2.07 -1.65
CA ARG A 383 23.69 2.34 -1.19
C ARG A 383 23.89 3.83 -0.93
N GLY A 384 25.06 4.19 -0.45
CA GLY A 384 25.39 5.58 -0.18
C GLY A 384 25.20 6.48 -1.41
N PRO A 385 24.63 7.68 -1.26
CA PRO A 385 24.24 8.54 -2.39
C PRO A 385 25.41 9.01 -3.26
N LYS A 386 26.64 8.89 -2.76
CA LYS A 386 27.88 9.24 -3.49
C LYS A 386 28.61 8.03 -4.08
N GLU A 387 28.14 6.81 -3.80
CA GLU A 387 28.75 5.59 -4.31
C GLU A 387 28.42 5.43 -5.81
N ARG A 388 29.49 5.31 -6.63
CA ARG A 388 29.39 5.28 -8.09
C ARG A 388 30.12 4.08 -8.65
N THR A 389 29.57 3.49 -9.70
CA THR A 389 30.18 2.42 -10.47
C THR A 389 30.22 2.82 -11.94
N SER A 390 31.41 2.75 -12.57
CA SER A 390 31.55 2.97 -14.01
C SER A 390 31.18 1.67 -14.75
N VAL A 391 30.26 1.76 -15.70
CA VAL A 391 29.76 0.62 -16.48
C VAL A 391 29.88 0.94 -17.98
N PRO A 392 30.33 0.01 -18.84
CA PRO A 392 30.32 0.22 -20.28
C PRO A 392 28.90 0.55 -20.81
N VAL A 393 28.78 1.58 -21.64
CA VAL A 393 27.48 2.06 -22.17
C VAL A 393 26.67 0.92 -22.79
N ASP A 394 27.33 0.12 -23.64
CA ASP A 394 26.65 -0.96 -24.39
C ASP A 394 26.31 -2.16 -23.50
N HIS A 395 26.89 -2.26 -22.31
CA HIS A 395 26.62 -3.34 -21.35
C HIS A 395 25.52 -2.98 -20.35
N PHE A 396 25.32 -1.70 -20.07
CA PHE A 396 24.39 -1.24 -19.03
C PHE A 396 22.95 -1.73 -19.26
N ALA A 397 22.44 -1.58 -20.49
CA ALA A 397 21.07 -2.01 -20.79
C ALA A 397 20.89 -3.54 -20.61
N ALA A 398 21.90 -4.33 -20.96
CA ALA A 398 21.87 -5.78 -20.82
C ALA A 398 21.90 -6.27 -19.37
N THR A 399 22.51 -5.50 -18.44
CA THR A 399 22.66 -5.87 -17.03
C THR A 399 21.71 -5.14 -16.10
N ALA A 400 20.92 -4.18 -16.59
CA ALA A 400 20.04 -3.37 -15.77
C ALA A 400 18.96 -4.20 -15.06
N ALA A 401 18.44 -5.25 -15.67
CA ALA A 401 17.46 -6.15 -15.05
C ALA A 401 18.05 -6.89 -13.84
N ASP A 402 19.27 -7.40 -13.97
CA ASP A 402 19.98 -8.07 -12.87
C ASP A 402 20.27 -7.10 -11.73
N LEU A 403 20.73 -5.89 -12.08
CA LEU A 403 20.98 -4.82 -11.11
C LEU A 403 19.71 -4.47 -10.30
N LEU A 404 18.57 -4.34 -10.98
CA LEU A 404 17.28 -4.10 -10.30
C LEU A 404 16.88 -5.30 -9.43
N GLY A 405 17.15 -6.52 -9.87
CA GLY A 405 16.97 -7.76 -9.11
C GLY A 405 17.79 -7.78 -7.83
N GLU A 406 19.07 -7.42 -7.90
CA GLU A 406 19.95 -7.32 -6.73
C GLU A 406 19.47 -6.27 -5.74
N ILE A 407 19.00 -5.10 -6.20
CA ILE A 407 18.43 -4.07 -5.33
C ILE A 407 17.18 -4.60 -4.63
N GLN A 408 16.26 -5.23 -5.37
CA GLN A 408 15.03 -5.79 -4.83
C GLN A 408 15.32 -6.82 -3.73
N GLN A 409 16.22 -7.77 -4.02
CA GLN A 409 16.60 -8.82 -3.07
C GLN A 409 17.37 -8.25 -1.87
N GLY A 410 18.27 -7.32 -2.09
CA GLY A 410 19.04 -6.68 -1.00
C GLY A 410 18.15 -5.89 -0.03
N LEU A 411 17.09 -5.25 -0.51
CA LEU A 411 16.09 -4.59 0.34
C LEU A 411 15.32 -5.61 1.18
N PHE A 412 14.88 -6.70 0.58
CA PHE A 412 14.19 -7.78 1.30
C PHE A 412 15.07 -8.42 2.37
N ASP A 413 16.32 -8.76 2.03
CA ASP A 413 17.24 -9.42 2.95
C ASP A 413 17.58 -8.53 4.14
N ARG A 414 17.78 -7.22 3.93
CA ARG A 414 18.01 -6.24 5.00
C ARG A 414 16.80 -6.13 5.94
N ALA A 415 15.60 -6.07 5.39
CA ALA A 415 14.38 -5.99 6.19
C ALA A 415 14.13 -7.29 6.96
N ARG A 416 14.42 -8.45 6.34
CA ARG A 416 14.30 -9.77 6.97
C ARG A 416 15.30 -9.91 8.13
N GLU A 417 16.56 -9.56 7.91
CA GLU A 417 17.57 -9.59 8.96
C GLU A 417 17.22 -8.66 10.13
N PHE A 418 16.66 -7.48 9.85
CA PHE A 418 16.20 -6.57 10.89
C PHE A 418 15.06 -7.16 11.70
N ARG A 419 14.06 -7.75 11.06
CA ARG A 419 12.94 -8.45 11.72
C ARG A 419 13.44 -9.62 12.55
N ASP A 420 14.28 -10.48 11.98
CA ASP A 420 14.72 -11.71 12.62
C ASP A 420 15.55 -11.43 13.87
N ARG A 421 16.42 -10.41 13.85
CA ARG A 421 17.17 -9.97 15.05
C ARG A 421 16.29 -9.40 16.17
N ARG A 422 15.06 -8.97 15.85
CA ARG A 422 14.08 -8.39 16.79
C ARG A 422 12.90 -9.33 17.06
N SER A 423 12.97 -10.55 16.60
CA SER A 423 12.00 -11.60 16.89
C SER A 423 12.57 -12.55 17.93
N VAL A 424 11.88 -12.70 19.06
CA VAL A 424 12.32 -13.51 20.17
C VAL A 424 11.29 -14.58 20.50
N ARG A 425 11.76 -15.71 21.04
CA ARG A 425 10.89 -16.73 21.62
C ARG A 425 10.89 -16.57 23.14
N LEU A 426 9.71 -16.49 23.74
CA LEU A 426 9.54 -16.28 25.17
C LEU A 426 8.63 -17.37 25.75
N ASP A 427 9.04 -17.97 26.88
CA ASP A 427 8.38 -19.13 27.45
C ASP A 427 7.55 -18.77 28.70
N SER A 428 7.45 -17.49 29.08
CA SER A 428 6.66 -17.05 30.22
C SER A 428 6.07 -15.65 30.03
N LEU A 429 4.94 -15.40 30.71
CA LEU A 429 4.32 -14.07 30.73
C LEU A 429 5.22 -13.00 31.36
N ASP A 430 6.05 -13.37 32.33
CA ASP A 430 6.98 -12.41 32.93
C ASP A 430 8.10 -12.03 31.97
N ALA A 431 8.62 -12.96 31.18
CA ALA A 431 9.55 -12.65 30.10
C ALA A 431 8.90 -11.74 29.02
N VAL A 432 7.63 -11.95 28.71
CA VAL A 432 6.88 -11.05 27.79
C VAL A 432 6.74 -9.65 28.38
N ARG A 433 6.40 -9.56 29.68
CA ARG A 433 6.30 -8.27 30.38
C ARG A 433 7.66 -7.56 30.43
N GLU A 434 8.74 -8.28 30.66
CA GLU A 434 10.10 -7.72 30.65
C GLU A 434 10.48 -7.22 29.26
N PHE A 435 10.21 -8.01 28.21
CA PHE A 435 10.51 -7.65 26.82
C PHE A 435 9.75 -6.42 26.34
N PHE A 436 8.46 -6.31 26.67
CA PHE A 436 7.61 -5.16 26.30
C PHE A 436 7.44 -4.15 27.42
N GLY A 437 8.04 -4.38 28.60
CA GLY A 437 7.86 -3.56 29.78
C GLY A 437 8.17 -2.08 29.52
N ALA A 438 7.27 -1.23 29.97
CA ALA A 438 7.45 0.23 29.91
C ALA A 438 8.60 0.62 30.84
N ASP A 439 9.46 1.55 30.42
CA ASP A 439 10.24 2.35 31.35
C ASP A 439 9.26 3.02 32.31
N GLY A 440 9.52 3.00 33.61
CA GLY A 440 8.62 3.35 34.72
C GLY A 440 8.02 4.77 34.72
N GLU A 441 7.93 5.44 33.58
CA GLU A 441 7.38 6.78 33.41
C GLU A 441 6.14 6.85 32.48
N GLY A 442 5.34 5.79 32.37
CA GLY A 442 3.96 5.86 31.85
C GLY A 442 3.74 6.39 30.42
N LYS A 443 4.78 6.56 29.61
CA LYS A 443 4.68 6.86 28.17
C LYS A 443 4.90 5.57 27.40
N GLY A 444 3.82 4.89 27.06
CA GLY A 444 3.77 3.60 26.41
C GLY A 444 4.66 3.47 25.18
N GLY A 445 5.81 2.86 25.35
CA GLY A 445 6.73 2.46 24.32
C GLY A 445 7.68 1.43 24.90
N SER A 446 7.72 0.21 24.34
CA SER A 446 8.73 -0.76 24.75
C SER A 446 10.11 -0.24 24.39
N LYS A 447 11.11 -0.46 25.28
CA LYS A 447 12.52 -0.11 25.03
C LYS A 447 13.09 -0.76 23.77
N GLN A 448 12.52 -1.84 23.32
CA GLN A 448 13.09 -2.67 22.26
C GLN A 448 12.08 -3.08 21.21
N GLY A 449 11.07 -2.51 20.82
CA GLY A 449 10.15 -2.96 19.76
C GLY A 449 10.55 -4.30 19.10
N GLY A 450 9.62 -5.12 18.72
CA GLY A 450 9.91 -6.43 18.14
C GLY A 450 8.72 -7.39 18.16
N PHE A 451 8.93 -8.61 17.69
CA PHE A 451 7.96 -9.71 17.78
C PHE A 451 8.35 -10.68 18.88
N ALA A 452 7.40 -11.09 19.70
CA ALA A 452 7.55 -12.14 20.69
C ALA A 452 6.69 -13.34 20.27
N HIS A 453 7.33 -14.48 20.07
CA HIS A 453 6.66 -15.78 19.91
C HIS A 453 6.49 -16.41 21.29
N VAL A 454 5.23 -16.58 21.71
CA VAL A 454 4.88 -17.14 23.01
C VAL A 454 4.13 -18.45 22.79
N HIS A 455 4.41 -19.48 23.63
CA HIS A 455 3.73 -20.78 23.62
C HIS A 455 2.76 -20.92 24.79
#